data_37b0ec47af1f006513f48dd1a19dbd84
#
_entry.id   37b0ec47af1f006513f48dd1a19dbd84
#
_cell.length_a   1.000
_cell.length_b   1.000
_cell.length_c   1.000
_cell.angle_alpha   90.00
_cell.angle_beta   90.00
_cell.angle_gamma   90.00
#
_symmetry.space_group_name_H-M   'P 1'
#
loop_
_entity.id
_entity.type
_entity.pdbx_description
1 polymer ?
#
loop_
_entity_poly.entity_id
_entity_poly.type
_entity_poly.pdbx_seq_one_letter_code
_entity_poly.pdbx_strand_id
1 'polypeptide(L)'
;MPPRESLIAHTILQGFDAQYGRFLDITAGAQQRFEQAEWQAVQHAMKARIHLYDHHVSLVADQLRVLNGAASWDAMFWLRVKDHYQSLLPGYPRHEIAESFFNSVYCRLHGHADLQPERLFIFSSQSLTAPVTPLRPLSRRYQPERGWRALVDQILEDLPLTLPWQHRARDVGWIVRHLESHFPRLSEGWLEVNSELFYRNKTAWLVARLHLPAGIFPCLLPIQRTETGELWIDTCLTDVNDASIVFGFARAYFMVYAPVPAALVAWLQPILPAKTLAERYMAIGCQKHGKTESYREYLQALAESETAFEIAPGVRGMVMLVFTLPGFDWVFKVIRDRFAPQKEVTEAQVRACYQQVKEHDRVGRMADTQEFEQFALPLARISSALLAELHACVAEKLYIEGDRLIIRHLWLERRMQPLNLYLAQASPAERRHAIEEYGNAIRQLAAANIFPGDMLFKNFGITRHGRVIFYDYDEIRPMQELNFREVPGARYEEDELSAEPWYSVGPDDVFPETFRYALCSETATGALLLELHPEIFDASWWRAQQQRIAQGHVEEVIAWRQTQRFSVCYTPERVSDRCTPA
;
A
#
# COMPACT_ATOMS: atom_id res chain seq x y z
N MET A 1 -44.69 0.89 15.81
CA MET A 1 -43.52 0.49 15.04
C MET A 1 -42.60 1.69 14.89
N PRO A 2 -41.28 1.55 15.01
CA PRO A 2 -40.36 2.65 14.73
C PRO A 2 -40.59 3.20 13.31
N PRO A 3 -40.31 4.49 13.07
CA PRO A 3 -40.32 5.03 11.71
C PRO A 3 -39.44 4.20 10.80
N ARG A 4 -39.83 4.03 9.53
CA ARG A 4 -39.14 3.20 8.56
C ARG A 4 -37.70 3.68 8.35
N GLU A 5 -37.46 4.98 8.33
CA GLU A 5 -36.16 5.61 8.24
C GLU A 5 -35.23 5.18 9.39
N SER A 6 -35.79 5.12 10.61
CA SER A 6 -35.05 4.64 11.78
C SER A 6 -34.68 3.16 11.65
N LEU A 7 -35.61 2.32 11.16
CA LEU A 7 -35.31 0.89 10.91
C LEU A 7 -34.17 0.72 9.89
N ILE A 8 -34.19 1.47 8.81
CA ILE A 8 -33.14 1.43 7.78
C ILE A 8 -31.80 1.90 8.36
N ALA A 9 -31.77 3.02 9.11
CA ALA A 9 -30.57 3.51 9.77
C ALA A 9 -29.96 2.46 10.72
N HIS A 10 -30.78 1.81 11.54
CA HIS A 10 -30.32 0.73 12.42
C HIS A 10 -29.81 -0.49 11.63
N THR A 11 -30.48 -0.88 10.54
CA THR A 11 -30.04 -2.00 9.70
C THR A 11 -28.66 -1.73 9.10
N ILE A 12 -28.39 -0.51 8.64
CA ILE A 12 -27.08 -0.11 8.12
C ILE A 12 -26.01 -0.20 9.23
N LEU A 13 -26.30 0.32 10.43
CA LEU A 13 -25.33 0.29 11.53
C LEU A 13 -25.06 -1.14 12.03
N GLN A 14 -26.09 -1.99 12.13
CA GLN A 14 -25.94 -3.40 12.46
C GLN A 14 -25.11 -4.15 11.41
N GLY A 15 -25.32 -3.85 10.12
CA GLY A 15 -24.51 -4.41 9.04
C GLY A 15 -23.04 -4.00 9.13
N PHE A 16 -22.78 -2.75 9.51
CA PHE A 16 -21.43 -2.28 9.80
C PHE A 16 -20.81 -3.01 11.00
N ASP A 17 -21.56 -3.16 12.11
CA ASP A 17 -21.09 -3.88 13.29
C ASP A 17 -20.73 -5.34 12.97
N ALA A 18 -21.53 -6.01 12.17
CA ALA A 18 -21.28 -7.37 11.73
C ALA A 18 -20.02 -7.45 10.84
N GLN A 19 -19.86 -6.50 9.90
CA GLN A 19 -18.67 -6.39 9.06
C GLN A 19 -17.41 -6.16 9.89
N TYR A 20 -17.44 -5.17 10.78
CA TYR A 20 -16.26 -4.80 11.56
C TYR A 20 -15.93 -5.87 12.62
N GLY A 21 -16.93 -6.50 13.22
CA GLY A 21 -16.73 -7.65 14.09
C GLY A 21 -15.99 -8.77 13.38
N ARG A 22 -16.42 -9.15 12.17
CA ARG A 22 -15.75 -10.17 11.36
C ARG A 22 -14.33 -9.76 10.94
N PHE A 23 -14.12 -8.47 10.64
CA PHE A 23 -12.80 -7.92 10.37
C PHE A 23 -11.85 -8.09 11.57
N LEU A 24 -12.31 -7.84 12.79
CA LEU A 24 -11.56 -8.05 14.02
C LEU A 24 -11.27 -9.54 14.27
N ASP A 25 -12.23 -10.44 14.02
CA ASP A 25 -12.05 -11.89 14.17
C ASP A 25 -10.94 -12.43 13.25
N ILE A 26 -10.96 -12.04 11.97
CA ILE A 26 -9.92 -12.43 11.01
C ILE A 26 -8.56 -11.90 11.47
N THR A 27 -8.53 -10.67 12.00
CA THR A 27 -7.31 -10.03 12.49
C THR A 27 -6.77 -10.71 13.75
N ALA A 28 -7.62 -11.07 14.70
CA ALA A 28 -7.24 -11.74 15.95
C ALA A 28 -6.50 -13.06 15.71
N GLY A 29 -6.80 -13.77 14.63
CA GLY A 29 -6.06 -14.97 14.24
C GLY A 29 -4.65 -14.73 13.67
N ALA A 30 -4.15 -13.50 13.58
CA ALA A 30 -2.87 -13.20 12.93
C ALA A 30 -1.68 -13.77 13.73
N GLN A 31 -1.71 -13.68 15.04
CA GLN A 31 -0.68 -14.26 15.92
C GLN A 31 -0.55 -15.76 15.71
N GLN A 32 -1.65 -16.49 15.77
CA GLN A 32 -1.65 -17.95 15.59
C GLN A 32 -1.05 -18.35 14.25
N ARG A 33 -1.49 -17.68 13.15
CA ARG A 33 -0.96 -17.95 11.80
C ARG A 33 0.55 -17.69 11.72
N PHE A 34 1.05 -16.64 12.38
CA PHE A 34 2.47 -16.34 12.44
C PHE A 34 3.24 -17.42 13.22
N GLU A 35 2.78 -17.79 14.42
CA GLU A 35 3.44 -18.79 15.28
C GLU A 35 3.43 -20.19 14.65
N GLN A 36 2.38 -20.53 13.90
CA GLN A 36 2.26 -21.83 13.22
C GLN A 36 2.87 -21.84 11.80
N ALA A 37 3.45 -20.71 11.33
CA ALA A 37 3.99 -20.55 9.98
C ALA A 37 2.96 -20.84 8.87
N GLU A 38 1.68 -20.52 9.10
CA GLU A 38 0.59 -20.74 8.14
C GLU A 38 0.56 -19.63 7.06
N TRP A 39 1.63 -19.50 6.28
CA TRP A 39 1.82 -18.38 5.36
C TRP A 39 0.77 -18.29 4.26
N GLN A 40 0.23 -19.42 3.81
CA GLN A 40 -0.89 -19.42 2.87
C GLN A 40 -2.19 -18.92 3.55
N ALA A 41 -2.42 -19.30 4.81
CA ALA A 41 -3.56 -18.81 5.57
C ALA A 41 -3.45 -17.29 5.85
N VAL A 42 -2.24 -16.75 6.03
CA VAL A 42 -2.00 -15.29 6.10
C VAL A 42 -2.49 -14.61 4.82
N GLN A 43 -2.14 -15.16 3.64
CA GLN A 43 -2.58 -14.60 2.35
C GLN A 43 -4.09 -14.68 2.17
N HIS A 44 -4.70 -15.82 2.52
CA HIS A 44 -6.15 -15.99 2.47
C HIS A 44 -6.86 -15.01 3.42
N ALA A 45 -6.35 -14.80 4.62
CA ALA A 45 -6.89 -13.83 5.56
C ALA A 45 -6.80 -12.38 5.05
N MET A 46 -5.72 -12.02 4.36
CA MET A 46 -5.59 -10.71 3.71
C MET A 46 -6.63 -10.52 2.61
N LYS A 47 -6.78 -11.48 1.70
CA LYS A 47 -7.82 -11.47 0.65
C LYS A 47 -9.22 -11.40 1.25
N ALA A 48 -9.50 -12.21 2.27
CA ALA A 48 -10.79 -12.21 2.96
C ALA A 48 -11.13 -10.83 3.55
N ARG A 49 -10.15 -10.11 4.14
CA ARG A 49 -10.36 -8.75 4.67
C ARG A 49 -10.66 -7.74 3.56
N ILE A 50 -10.02 -7.86 2.39
CA ILE A 50 -10.25 -6.98 1.24
C ILE A 50 -11.68 -7.12 0.73
N HIS A 51 -12.17 -8.36 0.57
CA HIS A 51 -13.50 -8.63 0.03
C HIS A 51 -14.63 -8.46 1.04
N LEU A 52 -14.33 -8.57 2.35
CA LEU A 52 -15.30 -8.55 3.44
C LEU A 52 -16.21 -7.30 3.41
N TYR A 53 -15.62 -6.14 3.16
CA TYR A 53 -16.34 -4.87 3.17
C TYR A 53 -17.38 -4.82 2.05
N ASP A 54 -16.98 -5.09 0.81
CA ASP A 54 -17.87 -5.03 -0.36
C ASP A 54 -18.96 -6.10 -0.28
N HIS A 55 -18.66 -7.27 0.28
CA HIS A 55 -19.63 -8.33 0.55
C HIS A 55 -20.72 -7.85 1.52
N HIS A 56 -20.34 -7.28 2.67
CA HIS A 56 -21.31 -6.79 3.65
C HIS A 56 -22.10 -5.58 3.15
N VAL A 57 -21.50 -4.66 2.40
CA VAL A 57 -22.23 -3.57 1.76
C VAL A 57 -23.30 -4.11 0.82
N SER A 58 -23.01 -5.16 0.04
CA SER A 58 -23.98 -5.81 -0.86
C SER A 58 -25.10 -6.47 -0.06
N LEU A 59 -24.76 -7.23 0.99
CA LEU A 59 -25.77 -7.89 1.85
C LEU A 59 -26.74 -6.87 2.47
N VAL A 60 -26.21 -5.76 3.02
CA VAL A 60 -27.05 -4.72 3.59
C VAL A 60 -27.92 -4.06 2.53
N ALA A 61 -27.35 -3.74 1.37
CA ALA A 61 -28.14 -3.16 0.27
C ALA A 61 -29.29 -4.08 -0.16
N ASP A 62 -29.06 -5.38 -0.25
CA ASP A 62 -30.11 -6.36 -0.60
C ASP A 62 -31.18 -6.46 0.51
N GLN A 63 -30.77 -6.48 1.78
CA GLN A 63 -31.71 -6.44 2.91
C GLN A 63 -32.59 -5.18 2.87
N LEU A 64 -31.97 -4.02 2.56
CA LEU A 64 -32.71 -2.77 2.46
C LEU A 64 -33.69 -2.74 1.29
N ARG A 65 -33.34 -3.36 0.14
CA ARG A 65 -34.27 -3.54 -0.99
C ARG A 65 -35.50 -4.34 -0.59
N VAL A 66 -35.30 -5.42 0.17
CA VAL A 66 -36.41 -6.23 0.70
C VAL A 66 -37.26 -5.45 1.70
N LEU A 67 -36.66 -4.76 2.65
CA LEU A 67 -37.36 -3.93 3.64
C LEU A 67 -38.13 -2.77 3.01
N ASN A 68 -37.58 -2.19 1.94
CA ASN A 68 -38.22 -1.09 1.22
C ASN A 68 -39.39 -1.54 0.35
N GLY A 69 -39.35 -2.76 -0.18
CA GLY A 69 -40.33 -3.29 -1.13
C GLY A 69 -40.45 -2.41 -2.37
N ALA A 70 -41.67 -2.16 -2.81
CA ALA A 70 -41.96 -1.30 -3.97
C ALA A 70 -41.95 0.21 -3.68
N ALA A 71 -41.64 0.63 -2.46
CA ALA A 71 -41.68 2.04 -2.11
C ALA A 71 -40.48 2.84 -2.69
N SER A 72 -40.73 4.11 -2.98
CA SER A 72 -39.71 4.99 -3.54
C SER A 72 -38.59 5.30 -2.53
N TRP A 73 -37.36 5.35 -3.04
CA TRP A 73 -36.18 5.89 -2.36
C TRP A 73 -36.04 7.39 -2.67
N ASP A 74 -37.04 8.21 -2.28
CA ASP A 74 -36.96 9.64 -2.59
C ASP A 74 -35.87 10.36 -1.78
N ALA A 75 -35.54 11.54 -2.26
CA ALA A 75 -34.47 12.37 -1.68
C ALA A 75 -34.70 12.71 -0.21
N MET A 76 -35.93 13.09 0.14
CA MET A 76 -36.28 13.49 1.50
C MET A 76 -36.28 12.29 2.44
N PHE A 77 -36.62 11.11 1.96
CA PHE A 77 -36.55 9.89 2.73
C PHE A 77 -35.10 9.58 3.15
N TRP A 78 -34.14 9.67 2.21
CA TRP A 78 -32.73 9.43 2.52
C TRP A 78 -32.11 10.49 3.44
N LEU A 79 -32.51 11.74 3.34
CA LEU A 79 -32.10 12.75 4.31
C LEU A 79 -32.54 12.37 5.74
N ARG A 80 -33.82 11.93 5.92
CA ARG A 80 -34.29 11.43 7.22
C ARG A 80 -33.55 10.17 7.68
N VAL A 81 -33.23 9.24 6.77
CA VAL A 81 -32.40 8.06 7.11
C VAL A 81 -31.02 8.50 7.60
N LYS A 82 -30.38 9.44 6.91
CA LYS A 82 -29.08 10.00 7.32
C LYS A 82 -29.18 10.68 8.69
N ASP A 83 -30.21 11.50 8.94
CA ASP A 83 -30.40 12.16 10.21
C ASP A 83 -30.58 11.15 11.36
N HIS A 84 -31.39 10.11 11.16
CA HIS A 84 -31.50 9.00 12.11
C HIS A 84 -30.17 8.28 12.32
N TYR A 85 -29.44 7.97 11.25
CA TYR A 85 -28.14 7.34 11.36
C TYR A 85 -27.15 8.20 12.14
N GLN A 86 -27.09 9.50 11.83
CA GLN A 86 -26.26 10.46 12.54
C GLN A 86 -26.60 10.52 14.05
N SER A 87 -27.87 10.39 14.41
CA SER A 87 -28.30 10.40 15.83
C SER A 87 -27.86 9.15 16.60
N LEU A 88 -27.45 8.07 15.93
CA LEU A 88 -26.92 6.84 16.53
C LEU A 88 -25.40 6.91 16.80
N LEU A 89 -24.70 7.87 16.20
CA LEU A 89 -23.23 7.92 16.22
C LEU A 89 -22.59 8.63 17.42
N PRO A 90 -23.27 9.55 18.18
CA PRO A 90 -22.66 10.17 19.35
C PRO A 90 -22.20 9.11 20.36
N GLY A 91 -20.90 9.15 20.70
CA GLY A 91 -20.28 8.15 21.59
C GLY A 91 -20.03 6.77 20.96
N TYR A 92 -20.35 6.59 19.68
CA TYR A 92 -20.06 5.35 18.98
C TYR A 92 -18.55 5.26 18.63
N PRO A 93 -17.84 4.19 19.06
CA PRO A 93 -16.38 4.16 19.02
C PRO A 93 -15.74 4.16 17.60
N ARG A 94 -16.53 3.92 16.57
CA ARG A 94 -16.08 3.79 15.16
C ARG A 94 -16.97 4.63 14.24
N HIS A 95 -17.44 5.78 14.73
CA HIS A 95 -18.39 6.63 13.99
C HIS A 95 -17.87 7.00 12.60
N GLU A 96 -16.58 7.31 12.46
CA GLU A 96 -15.96 7.75 11.21
C GLU A 96 -15.98 6.65 10.13
N ILE A 97 -15.76 5.39 10.54
CA ILE A 97 -15.81 4.25 9.60
C ILE A 97 -17.26 3.88 9.30
N ALA A 98 -18.14 3.97 10.30
CA ALA A 98 -19.58 3.75 10.12
C ALA A 98 -20.20 4.73 9.11
N GLU A 99 -19.79 6.00 9.12
CA GLU A 99 -20.18 6.99 8.10
C GLU A 99 -19.72 6.58 6.69
N SER A 100 -18.49 6.07 6.56
CA SER A 100 -17.98 5.55 5.27
C SER A 100 -18.76 4.33 4.79
N PHE A 101 -19.19 3.47 5.72
CA PHE A 101 -20.02 2.31 5.40
C PHE A 101 -21.41 2.73 4.95
N PHE A 102 -22.04 3.70 5.61
CA PHE A 102 -23.29 4.30 5.19
C PHE A 102 -23.22 4.82 3.75
N ASN A 103 -22.17 5.60 3.44
CA ASN A 103 -21.95 6.13 2.09
C ASN A 103 -21.85 5.00 1.05
N SER A 104 -21.14 3.91 1.40
CA SER A 104 -20.99 2.77 0.49
C SER A 104 -22.31 2.04 0.23
N VAL A 105 -23.15 1.89 1.27
CA VAL A 105 -24.49 1.30 1.13
C VAL A 105 -25.39 2.21 0.28
N TYR A 106 -25.36 3.52 0.52
CA TYR A 106 -26.10 4.48 -0.30
C TYR A 106 -25.72 4.37 -1.78
N CYS A 107 -24.42 4.43 -2.09
CA CYS A 107 -23.92 4.29 -3.47
C CYS A 107 -24.32 2.95 -4.11
N ARG A 108 -24.32 1.86 -3.35
CA ARG A 108 -24.73 0.53 -3.84
C ARG A 108 -26.22 0.44 -4.16
N LEU A 109 -27.06 1.19 -3.47
CA LEU A 109 -28.52 1.21 -3.67
C LEU A 109 -28.93 2.11 -4.85
N HIS A 110 -28.33 3.29 -4.96
CA HIS A 110 -28.74 4.32 -5.92
C HIS A 110 -27.89 4.33 -7.21
N GLY A 111 -26.80 3.54 -7.23
CA GLY A 111 -25.77 3.74 -8.24
C GLY A 111 -24.99 5.03 -8.02
N HIS A 112 -23.96 5.25 -8.80
CA HIS A 112 -23.13 6.44 -8.65
C HIS A 112 -23.63 7.63 -9.50
N ALA A 113 -24.74 7.48 -10.21
CA ALA A 113 -25.26 8.51 -11.11
C ALA A 113 -26.03 9.64 -10.42
N ASP A 114 -26.54 9.42 -9.22
CA ASP A 114 -27.33 10.41 -8.45
C ASP A 114 -26.71 10.67 -7.06
N LEU A 115 -25.42 11.03 -7.07
CA LEU A 115 -24.70 11.37 -5.83
C LEU A 115 -24.98 12.81 -5.42
N GLN A 116 -25.83 12.97 -4.41
CA GLN A 116 -26.09 14.28 -3.80
C GLN A 116 -25.30 14.40 -2.49
N PRO A 117 -24.43 15.43 -2.37
CA PRO A 117 -23.57 15.61 -1.19
C PRO A 117 -24.33 15.61 0.13
N GLU A 118 -25.53 16.17 0.14
CA GLU A 118 -26.37 16.28 1.34
C GLU A 118 -26.80 14.91 1.88
N ARG A 119 -26.89 13.90 1.02
CA ARG A 119 -27.29 12.53 1.39
C ARG A 119 -26.13 11.66 1.85
N LEU A 120 -24.90 12.16 1.77
CA LEU A 120 -23.67 11.46 2.13
C LEU A 120 -22.96 12.14 3.30
N PHE A 121 -22.12 11.42 4.00
CA PHE A 121 -21.16 11.96 4.94
C PHE A 121 -19.87 12.33 4.19
N ILE A 122 -19.91 13.43 3.42
CA ILE A 122 -18.70 13.98 2.76
C ILE A 122 -17.72 14.44 3.85
N PHE A 123 -18.20 15.16 4.84
CA PHE A 123 -17.46 15.50 6.06
C PHE A 123 -18.03 14.70 7.22
N SER A 124 -17.19 14.41 8.23
CA SER A 124 -17.66 13.70 9.42
C SER A 124 -18.71 14.52 10.17
N SER A 125 -19.74 13.84 10.64
CA SER A 125 -20.78 14.44 11.47
C SER A 125 -20.33 14.71 12.93
N GLN A 126 -19.23 14.08 13.35
CA GLN A 126 -18.65 14.23 14.68
C GLN A 126 -17.37 15.06 14.62
N SER A 127 -17.12 15.86 15.65
CA SER A 127 -15.89 16.63 15.74
C SER A 127 -14.68 15.70 15.92
N LEU A 128 -13.71 15.79 15.02
CA LEU A 128 -12.42 15.08 15.13
C LEU A 128 -11.55 15.59 16.29
N THR A 129 -11.93 16.70 16.94
CA THR A 129 -11.21 17.28 18.08
C THR A 129 -11.57 16.63 19.41
N ALA A 130 -12.64 15.84 19.48
CA ALA A 130 -12.96 15.09 20.68
C ALA A 130 -11.93 13.93 20.86
N PRO A 131 -11.30 13.79 22.04
CA PRO A 131 -10.38 12.70 22.28
C PRO A 131 -11.11 11.37 22.16
N VAL A 132 -10.65 10.53 21.23
CA VAL A 132 -11.21 9.19 21.04
C VAL A 132 -10.71 8.31 22.18
N THR A 133 -11.60 7.88 23.06
CA THR A 133 -11.24 7.03 24.19
C THR A 133 -11.13 5.58 23.72
N PRO A 134 -9.96 4.94 23.85
CA PRO A 134 -9.82 3.52 23.54
C PRO A 134 -10.60 2.67 24.54
N LEU A 135 -11.15 1.53 24.09
CA LEU A 135 -11.88 0.59 24.97
C LEU A 135 -10.96 -0.12 25.96
N ARG A 136 -9.66 -0.13 25.70
CA ARG A 136 -8.60 -0.67 26.55
C ARG A 136 -7.32 0.12 26.32
N PRO A 137 -6.31 0.08 27.22
CA PRO A 137 -5.06 0.79 27.03
C PRO A 137 -4.40 0.41 25.71
N LEU A 138 -4.15 1.41 24.84
CA LEU A 138 -3.49 1.21 23.54
C LEU A 138 -2.01 0.89 23.67
N SER A 139 -1.40 1.32 24.75
CA SER A 139 0.04 1.22 24.97
C SER A 139 0.37 1.03 26.44
N ARG A 140 1.56 0.48 26.67
CA ARG A 140 2.16 0.35 27.99
C ARG A 140 3.44 1.18 28.05
N ARG A 141 3.63 1.89 29.16
CA ARG A 141 4.83 2.66 29.44
C ARG A 141 5.88 1.83 30.15
N TYR A 142 7.13 1.89 29.66
CA TYR A 142 8.29 1.22 30.23
C TYR A 142 9.38 2.26 30.54
N GLN A 143 9.88 2.24 31.79
CA GLN A 143 10.93 3.13 32.26
C GLN A 143 12.22 2.35 32.52
N PRO A 144 13.40 2.90 32.18
CA PRO A 144 14.67 2.20 32.34
C PRO A 144 15.22 2.25 33.78
N GLU A 145 14.37 1.96 34.78
CA GLU A 145 14.75 2.01 36.22
C GLU A 145 15.96 1.12 36.56
N ARG A 146 16.08 -0.03 35.86
CA ARG A 146 17.20 -0.98 35.98
C ARG A 146 18.14 -0.92 34.77
N GLY A 147 18.07 0.15 34.00
CA GLY A 147 18.80 0.34 32.76
C GLY A 147 18.09 -0.23 31.52
N TRP A 148 18.54 0.23 30.35
CA TRP A 148 17.91 -0.09 29.06
C TRP A 148 17.92 -1.56 28.71
N ARG A 149 18.97 -2.29 29.13
CA ARG A 149 19.04 -3.76 28.87
C ARG A 149 17.92 -4.51 29.58
N ALA A 150 17.69 -4.19 30.86
CA ALA A 150 16.61 -4.80 31.64
C ALA A 150 15.23 -4.39 31.10
N LEU A 151 15.09 -3.12 30.66
CA LEU A 151 13.84 -2.63 30.07
C LEU A 151 13.50 -3.34 28.77
N VAL A 152 14.44 -3.47 27.83
CA VAL A 152 14.21 -4.17 26.55
C VAL A 152 13.93 -5.64 26.79
N ASP A 153 14.67 -6.28 27.68
CA ASP A 153 14.45 -7.68 28.04
C ASP A 153 13.05 -7.91 28.61
N GLN A 154 12.58 -7.03 29.52
CA GLN A 154 11.22 -7.05 30.06
C GLN A 154 10.16 -6.85 28.97
N ILE A 155 10.36 -5.91 28.03
CA ILE A 155 9.42 -5.69 26.91
C ILE A 155 9.28 -6.98 26.10
N LEU A 156 10.39 -7.65 25.75
CA LEU A 156 10.34 -8.89 24.98
C LEU A 156 9.71 -10.05 25.76
N GLU A 157 9.83 -10.07 27.09
CA GLU A 157 9.17 -11.05 27.96
C GLU A 157 7.66 -10.82 28.06
N ASP A 158 7.23 -9.57 28.08
CA ASP A 158 5.81 -9.18 28.17
C ASP A 158 5.03 -9.41 26.87
N LEU A 159 5.69 -9.79 25.76
CA LEU A 159 5.02 -10.06 24.49
C LEU A 159 4.12 -11.31 24.59
N PRO A 160 2.96 -11.30 23.93
CA PRO A 160 2.03 -12.44 23.96
C PRO A 160 2.48 -13.62 23.08
N LEU A 161 3.73 -13.62 22.58
CA LEU A 161 4.26 -14.68 21.72
C LEU A 161 4.67 -15.90 22.53
N THR A 162 4.32 -17.10 22.05
CA THR A 162 4.54 -18.35 22.75
C THR A 162 5.78 -19.11 22.31
N LEU A 163 6.36 -18.73 21.16
CA LEU A 163 7.55 -19.37 20.62
C LEU A 163 8.82 -18.98 21.39
N PRO A 164 9.80 -19.89 21.51
CA PRO A 164 11.07 -19.59 22.17
C PRO A 164 11.91 -18.59 21.35
N TRP A 165 12.77 -17.86 22.04
CA TRP A 165 13.75 -16.98 21.41
C TRP A 165 15.01 -17.75 21.03
N GLN A 166 15.53 -17.58 19.82
CA GLN A 166 16.78 -18.16 19.36
C GLN A 166 17.97 -17.67 20.19
N HIS A 167 18.11 -16.36 20.35
CA HIS A 167 19.17 -15.72 21.12
C HIS A 167 18.72 -14.39 21.75
N ARG A 168 17.73 -14.42 22.66
CA ARG A 168 17.12 -13.20 23.26
C ARG A 168 18.16 -12.25 23.84
N ALA A 169 19.14 -12.74 24.60
CA ALA A 169 20.16 -11.89 25.24
C ALA A 169 21.05 -11.16 24.23
N ARG A 170 21.30 -11.78 23.05
CA ARG A 170 22.02 -11.16 21.93
C ARG A 170 21.18 -10.06 21.31
N ASP A 171 19.92 -10.35 21.01
CA ASP A 171 19.01 -9.41 20.36
C ASP A 171 18.76 -8.16 21.24
N VAL A 172 18.55 -8.37 22.55
CA VAL A 172 18.49 -7.29 23.55
C VAL A 172 19.77 -6.45 23.50
N GLY A 173 20.95 -7.09 23.46
CA GLY A 173 22.22 -6.39 23.39
C GLY A 173 22.39 -5.53 22.13
N TRP A 174 21.95 -6.02 20.98
CA TRP A 174 21.98 -5.29 19.71
C TRP A 174 20.99 -4.12 19.70
N ILE A 175 19.77 -4.31 20.19
CA ILE A 175 18.78 -3.23 20.30
C ILE A 175 19.32 -2.10 21.17
N VAL A 176 19.84 -2.42 22.36
CA VAL A 176 20.38 -1.39 23.28
C VAL A 176 21.55 -0.67 22.66
N ARG A 177 22.50 -1.38 22.05
CA ARG A 177 23.65 -0.77 21.36
C ARG A 177 23.19 0.16 20.22
N HIS A 178 22.16 -0.24 19.48
CA HIS A 178 21.59 0.59 18.42
C HIS A 178 21.01 1.89 19.00
N LEU A 179 20.19 1.78 20.04
CA LEU A 179 19.57 2.96 20.69
C LEU A 179 20.64 3.89 21.28
N GLU A 180 21.64 3.35 21.98
CA GLU A 180 22.75 4.14 22.56
C GLU A 180 23.58 4.85 21.49
N SER A 181 23.81 4.22 20.34
CA SER A 181 24.58 4.81 19.24
C SER A 181 23.84 5.93 18.49
N HIS A 182 22.51 5.90 18.49
CA HIS A 182 21.70 6.89 17.77
C HIS A 182 21.16 8.02 18.67
N PHE A 183 21.07 7.77 19.99
CA PHE A 183 20.46 8.71 20.94
C PHE A 183 21.38 9.03 22.13
N PRO A 184 22.18 10.11 22.05
CA PRO A 184 23.13 10.47 23.11
C PRO A 184 22.49 10.71 24.49
N ARG A 185 21.19 11.09 24.53
CA ARG A 185 20.44 11.32 25.78
C ARG A 185 19.43 10.22 26.08
N LEU A 186 19.75 8.99 25.68
CA LEU A 186 18.88 7.84 25.89
C LEU A 186 18.53 7.61 27.36
N SER A 187 19.45 7.95 28.28
CA SER A 187 19.23 7.81 29.74
C SER A 187 18.09 8.65 30.30
N GLU A 188 17.66 9.69 29.59
CA GLU A 188 16.53 10.56 29.96
C GLU A 188 15.21 10.11 29.32
N GLY A 189 15.23 9.03 28.58
CA GLY A 189 14.11 8.54 27.78
C GLY A 189 13.34 7.38 28.42
N TRP A 190 12.21 7.07 27.78
CA TRP A 190 11.38 5.92 28.11
C TRP A 190 10.65 5.44 26.86
N LEU A 191 10.15 4.18 26.88
CA LEU A 191 9.41 3.60 25.77
C LEU A 191 7.92 3.49 26.10
N GLU A 192 7.11 3.84 25.10
CA GLU A 192 5.67 3.58 25.07
C GLU A 192 5.41 2.53 23.98
N VAL A 193 5.16 1.31 24.40
CA VAL A 193 4.97 0.16 23.51
C VAL A 193 3.50 -0.05 23.24
N ASN A 194 3.09 -0.17 21.97
CA ASN A 194 1.72 -0.51 21.63
C ASN A 194 1.33 -1.88 22.23
N SER A 195 0.12 -1.99 22.74
CA SER A 195 -0.37 -3.21 23.39
C SER A 195 -0.61 -4.35 22.40
N GLU A 196 -0.75 -4.04 21.10
CA GLU A 196 -0.98 -5.01 20.04
C GLU A 196 0.26 -5.14 19.15
N LEU A 197 0.57 -6.37 18.73
CA LEU A 197 1.54 -6.61 17.67
C LEU A 197 0.89 -6.38 16.30
N PHE A 198 1.70 -5.89 15.37
CA PHE A 198 1.30 -5.65 13.99
C PHE A 198 1.85 -6.79 13.12
N TYR A 199 0.99 -7.54 12.46
CA TYR A 199 1.41 -8.66 11.63
C TYR A 199 1.32 -8.31 10.15
N ARG A 200 2.37 -8.64 9.40
CA ARG A 200 2.37 -8.53 7.94
C ARG A 200 3.34 -9.55 7.35
N ASN A 201 2.89 -10.29 6.34
CA ASN A 201 3.66 -11.36 5.72
C ASN A 201 4.18 -12.36 6.77
N LYS A 202 5.49 -12.55 6.86
CA LYS A 202 6.16 -13.45 7.81
C LYS A 202 6.71 -12.75 9.05
N THR A 203 6.34 -11.49 9.27
CA THR A 203 6.92 -10.66 10.34
C THR A 203 5.83 -10.20 11.31
N ALA A 204 6.09 -10.35 12.60
CA ALA A 204 5.39 -9.65 13.66
C ALA A 204 6.19 -8.39 14.03
N TRP A 205 5.52 -7.27 14.25
CA TRP A 205 6.16 -6.00 14.54
C TRP A 205 5.76 -5.52 15.93
N LEU A 206 6.75 -5.29 16.78
CA LEU A 206 6.57 -4.47 17.95
C LEU A 206 6.71 -3.01 17.52
N VAL A 207 5.67 -2.23 17.79
CA VAL A 207 5.62 -0.79 17.48
C VAL A 207 5.64 -0.01 18.77
N ALA A 208 6.65 0.86 18.93
CA ALA A 208 6.81 1.68 20.11
C ALA A 208 7.15 3.13 19.75
N ARG A 209 6.93 4.03 20.69
CA ARG A 209 7.39 5.41 20.71
C ARG A 209 8.52 5.53 21.70
N LEU A 210 9.67 6.02 21.23
CA LEU A 210 10.77 6.41 22.10
C LEU A 210 10.60 7.88 22.46
N HIS A 211 10.33 8.15 23.72
CA HIS A 211 10.20 9.51 24.25
C HIS A 211 11.54 9.97 24.80
N LEU A 212 12.05 11.08 24.25
CA LEU A 212 13.29 11.73 24.65
C LEU A 212 13.03 13.24 24.85
N PRO A 213 13.92 13.98 25.51
CA PRO A 213 13.81 15.44 25.60
C PRO A 213 13.74 16.14 24.24
N ALA A 214 14.34 15.54 23.21
CA ALA A 214 14.35 16.06 21.84
C ALA A 214 13.03 15.79 21.06
N GLY A 215 12.14 14.94 21.55
CA GLY A 215 10.89 14.61 20.90
C GLY A 215 10.52 13.13 21.00
N ILE A 216 9.55 12.74 20.16
CA ILE A 216 9.05 11.36 20.06
C ILE A 216 9.62 10.75 18.77
N PHE A 217 10.25 9.60 18.90
CA PHE A 217 10.85 8.86 17.79
C PHE A 217 10.18 7.48 17.63
N PRO A 218 10.10 6.93 16.43
CA PRO A 218 9.69 5.54 16.25
C PRO A 218 10.72 4.59 16.88
N CYS A 219 10.25 3.46 17.36
CA CYS A 219 11.07 2.31 17.71
C CYS A 219 10.32 1.07 17.23
N LEU A 220 10.67 0.59 16.03
CA LEU A 220 10.02 -0.53 15.37
C LEU A 220 10.96 -1.73 15.38
N LEU A 221 10.52 -2.84 15.98
CA LEU A 221 11.28 -4.08 16.04
C LEU A 221 10.56 -5.16 15.21
N PRO A 222 11.11 -5.58 14.07
CA PRO A 222 10.60 -6.72 13.32
C PRO A 222 11.00 -8.01 14.03
N ILE A 223 10.00 -8.76 14.46
CA ILE A 223 10.16 -10.07 15.06
C ILE A 223 9.97 -11.11 13.96
N GLN A 224 11.00 -11.84 13.70
CA GLN A 224 11.10 -12.88 12.69
C GLN A 224 10.96 -14.25 13.34
N ARG A 225 10.53 -15.24 12.54
CA ARG A 225 10.45 -16.63 12.93
C ARG A 225 11.39 -17.47 12.07
N THR A 226 12.25 -18.28 12.70
CA THR A 226 13.08 -19.27 12.00
C THR A 226 12.23 -20.43 11.46
N GLU A 227 12.77 -21.22 10.55
CA GLU A 227 12.10 -22.43 10.07
C GLU A 227 11.85 -23.44 11.22
N THR A 228 12.73 -23.46 12.21
CA THR A 228 12.64 -24.30 13.40
C THR A 228 11.66 -23.80 14.45
N GLY A 229 11.06 -22.61 14.26
CA GLY A 229 10.03 -22.07 15.14
C GLY A 229 10.57 -21.23 16.30
N GLU A 230 11.74 -20.62 16.15
CA GLU A 230 12.32 -19.72 17.14
C GLU A 230 12.18 -18.26 16.70
N LEU A 231 12.06 -17.35 17.66
CA LEU A 231 11.95 -15.92 17.41
C LEU A 231 13.33 -15.25 17.40
N TRP A 232 13.49 -14.23 16.57
CA TRP A 232 14.67 -13.39 16.56
C TRP A 232 14.35 -11.99 16.01
N ILE A 233 15.22 -11.00 16.28
CA ILE A 233 15.06 -9.63 15.84
C ILE A 233 16.22 -9.25 14.93
N ASP A 234 15.86 -8.75 13.73
CA ASP A 234 16.82 -8.46 12.65
C ASP A 234 17.38 -7.04 12.71
N THR A 235 16.57 -6.08 13.20
CA THR A 235 16.93 -4.65 13.23
C THR A 235 16.09 -3.89 14.26
N CYS A 236 16.48 -2.63 14.51
CA CYS A 236 15.67 -1.64 15.22
C CYS A 236 15.57 -0.38 14.35
N LEU A 237 14.37 -0.05 13.91
CA LEU A 237 14.14 1.13 13.07
C LEU A 237 13.66 2.29 13.93
N THR A 238 14.46 3.35 13.94
CA THR A 238 14.25 4.54 14.79
C THR A 238 14.11 5.84 13.98
N ASP A 239 14.27 5.76 12.66
CA ASP A 239 14.09 6.87 11.74
C ASP A 239 12.64 6.97 11.24
N VAL A 240 12.11 8.19 11.14
CA VAL A 240 10.73 8.44 10.69
C VAL A 240 10.50 8.07 9.23
N ASN A 241 11.55 8.10 8.37
CA ASN A 241 11.43 7.69 6.99
C ASN A 241 11.37 6.17 6.89
N ASP A 242 12.17 5.45 7.69
CA ASP A 242 12.10 3.99 7.76
C ASP A 242 10.73 3.54 8.29
N ALA A 243 10.22 4.18 9.33
CA ALA A 243 8.85 3.95 9.81
C ALA A 243 7.81 4.23 8.71
N SER A 244 7.96 5.33 7.97
CA SER A 244 7.09 5.68 6.84
C SER A 244 7.15 4.60 5.74
N ILE A 245 8.32 4.05 5.43
CA ILE A 245 8.46 2.92 4.48
C ILE A 245 7.72 1.69 5.01
N VAL A 246 7.94 1.31 6.26
CA VAL A 246 7.27 0.15 6.88
C VAL A 246 5.76 0.29 6.83
N PHE A 247 5.20 1.45 7.16
CA PHE A 247 3.76 1.72 7.13
C PHE A 247 3.24 2.15 5.74
N GLY A 248 4.10 2.24 4.74
CA GLY A 248 3.78 2.61 3.36
C GLY A 248 3.83 1.47 2.37
N PHE A 249 4.01 0.24 2.84
CA PHE A 249 3.85 -0.94 1.99
C PHE A 249 2.39 -1.00 1.56
N ALA A 250 2.13 -0.62 0.32
CA ALA A 250 0.80 -0.53 -0.25
C ALA A 250 -0.09 -1.74 0.17
N ARG A 251 -0.88 -2.32 -0.52
CA ARG A 251 -1.86 -3.38 -0.24
C ARG A 251 -1.52 -4.43 0.85
N ALA A 252 -0.27 -4.59 1.25
CA ALA A 252 0.12 -5.43 2.38
C ALA A 252 -0.14 -4.73 3.73
N TYR A 253 -1.40 -4.41 4.03
CA TYR A 253 -1.81 -3.76 5.27
C TYR A 253 -1.50 -4.59 6.50
N PHE A 254 -1.20 -3.91 7.59
CA PHE A 254 -1.02 -4.60 8.87
C PHE A 254 -2.32 -5.26 9.34
N MET A 255 -2.18 -6.47 9.84
CA MET A 255 -3.18 -7.09 10.70
C MET A 255 -2.85 -6.69 12.13
N VAL A 256 -3.52 -5.66 12.62
CA VAL A 256 -3.45 -5.17 14.00
C VAL A 256 -4.86 -5.09 14.57
N TYR A 257 -5.03 -5.57 15.79
CA TYR A 257 -6.34 -5.57 16.45
C TYR A 257 -6.67 -4.16 16.93
N ALA A 258 -7.56 -3.48 16.22
CA ALA A 258 -7.92 -2.08 16.44
C ALA A 258 -9.44 -1.92 16.66
N PRO A 259 -9.97 -2.20 17.86
CA PRO A 259 -11.39 -2.06 18.13
C PRO A 259 -11.88 -0.60 18.05
N VAL A 260 -10.97 0.37 18.21
CA VAL A 260 -11.20 1.82 18.03
C VAL A 260 -10.10 2.37 17.13
N PRO A 261 -10.26 2.27 15.79
CA PRO A 261 -9.21 2.64 14.82
C PRO A 261 -8.72 4.07 14.94
N ALA A 262 -9.61 5.04 15.18
CA ALA A 262 -9.23 6.44 15.33
C ALA A 262 -8.22 6.67 16.47
N ALA A 263 -8.36 5.94 17.57
CA ALA A 263 -7.43 6.03 18.69
C ALA A 263 -6.04 5.48 18.30
N LEU A 264 -5.97 4.37 17.58
CA LEU A 264 -4.70 3.81 17.10
C LEU A 264 -4.05 4.73 16.05
N VAL A 265 -4.83 5.27 15.11
CA VAL A 265 -4.36 6.20 14.08
C VAL A 265 -3.80 7.49 14.71
N ALA A 266 -4.46 8.03 15.73
CA ALA A 266 -3.96 9.16 16.50
C ALA A 266 -2.68 8.79 17.28
N TRP A 267 -2.62 7.59 17.86
CA TRP A 267 -1.42 7.11 18.53
C TRP A 267 -0.24 6.94 17.57
N LEU A 268 -0.44 6.55 16.33
CA LEU A 268 0.62 6.40 15.32
C LEU A 268 1.15 7.74 14.78
N GLN A 269 0.37 8.82 14.86
CA GLN A 269 0.69 10.10 14.22
C GLN A 269 2.06 10.68 14.58
N PRO A 270 2.53 10.71 15.85
CA PRO A 270 3.83 11.29 16.19
C PRO A 270 5.04 10.55 15.59
N ILE A 271 4.90 9.25 15.33
CA ILE A 271 5.97 8.44 14.71
C ILE A 271 5.82 8.29 13.19
N LEU A 272 4.72 8.78 12.64
CA LEU A 272 4.43 8.81 11.20
C LEU A 272 4.02 10.23 10.75
N PRO A 273 4.82 11.27 11.03
CA PRO A 273 4.42 12.67 10.81
C PRO A 273 4.18 12.99 9.33
N ALA A 274 4.87 12.29 8.44
CA ALA A 274 4.75 12.49 6.99
C ALA A 274 3.62 11.68 6.33
N LYS A 275 2.89 10.86 7.11
CA LYS A 275 1.73 10.10 6.61
C LYS A 275 0.46 10.87 6.86
N THR A 276 -0.36 11.00 5.83
CA THR A 276 -1.68 11.62 5.94
C THR A 276 -2.62 10.78 6.82
N LEU A 277 -3.76 11.36 7.19
CA LEU A 277 -4.79 10.63 7.95
C LEU A 277 -5.28 9.41 7.15
N ALA A 278 -5.53 9.60 5.86
CA ALA A 278 -5.92 8.55 4.93
C ALA A 278 -4.90 7.38 4.92
N GLU A 279 -3.61 7.68 4.76
CA GLU A 279 -2.55 6.68 4.71
C GLU A 279 -2.42 5.89 6.02
N ARG A 280 -2.64 6.52 7.18
CA ARG A 280 -2.60 5.83 8.48
C ARG A 280 -3.77 4.86 8.65
N TYR A 281 -4.99 5.24 8.24
CA TYR A 281 -6.14 4.32 8.22
C TYR A 281 -5.91 3.15 7.27
N MET A 282 -5.36 3.42 6.08
CA MET A 282 -5.03 2.36 5.12
C MET A 282 -4.00 1.38 5.70
N ALA A 283 -2.95 1.88 6.34
CA ALA A 283 -1.88 1.05 6.90
C ALA A 283 -2.38 0.00 7.92
N ILE A 284 -3.46 0.29 8.65
CA ILE A 284 -4.08 -0.64 9.60
C ILE A 284 -5.24 -1.46 9.00
N GLY A 285 -5.45 -1.36 7.67
CA GLY A 285 -6.44 -2.15 6.93
C GLY A 285 -7.83 -1.51 6.79
N CYS A 286 -8.02 -0.27 7.25
CA CYS A 286 -9.28 0.50 7.08
C CYS A 286 -9.32 1.22 5.72
N GLN A 287 -9.09 0.49 4.63
CA GLN A 287 -8.87 1.02 3.28
C GLN A 287 -10.03 1.89 2.77
N LYS A 288 -11.28 1.43 2.96
CA LYS A 288 -12.46 2.17 2.45
C LYS A 288 -12.66 3.50 3.17
N HIS A 289 -12.38 3.56 4.48
CA HIS A 289 -12.36 4.81 5.19
C HIS A 289 -11.16 5.68 4.80
N GLY A 290 -9.99 5.10 4.63
CA GLY A 290 -8.83 5.81 4.08
C GLY A 290 -9.13 6.44 2.71
N LYS A 291 -9.89 5.77 1.83
CA LYS A 291 -10.39 6.37 0.58
C LYS A 291 -11.30 7.58 0.84
N THR A 292 -12.18 7.53 1.83
CA THR A 292 -13.01 8.67 2.22
C THR A 292 -12.15 9.84 2.69
N GLU A 293 -11.13 9.58 3.51
CA GLU A 293 -10.19 10.61 3.96
C GLU A 293 -9.35 11.18 2.81
N SER A 294 -8.90 10.35 1.85
CA SER A 294 -8.21 10.85 0.64
C SER A 294 -9.08 11.80 -0.18
N TYR A 295 -10.38 11.54 -0.25
CA TYR A 295 -11.30 12.46 -0.93
C TYR A 295 -11.47 13.78 -0.15
N ARG A 296 -11.49 13.75 1.18
CA ARG A 296 -11.49 14.94 2.04
C ARG A 296 -10.20 15.75 1.87
N GLU A 297 -9.04 15.08 1.83
CA GLU A 297 -7.74 15.71 1.51
C GLU A 297 -7.75 16.38 0.14
N TYR A 298 -8.36 15.75 -0.86
CA TYR A 298 -8.56 16.35 -2.19
C TYR A 298 -9.42 17.61 -2.13
N LEU A 299 -10.56 17.58 -1.44
CA LEU A 299 -11.43 18.75 -1.28
C LEU A 299 -10.71 19.89 -0.56
N GLN A 300 -9.90 19.58 0.45
CA GLN A 300 -9.09 20.55 1.17
C GLN A 300 -8.04 21.18 0.23
N ALA A 301 -7.31 20.37 -0.54
CA ALA A 301 -6.33 20.87 -1.50
C ALA A 301 -6.97 21.79 -2.57
N LEU A 302 -8.20 21.50 -2.98
CA LEU A 302 -8.97 22.39 -3.86
C LEU A 302 -9.33 23.72 -3.18
N ALA A 303 -9.64 23.71 -1.90
CA ALA A 303 -10.01 24.92 -1.17
C ALA A 303 -8.77 25.80 -0.85
N GLU A 304 -7.61 25.20 -0.64
CA GLU A 304 -6.37 25.89 -0.23
C GLU A 304 -5.56 26.45 -1.42
N SER A 305 -5.83 26.01 -2.65
CA SER A 305 -5.08 26.38 -3.84
C SER A 305 -6.00 26.72 -5.00
N GLU A 306 -5.61 27.67 -5.82
CA GLU A 306 -6.28 28.02 -7.09
C GLU A 306 -5.58 27.42 -8.33
N THR A 307 -4.58 26.56 -8.15
CA THR A 307 -3.84 25.94 -9.25
C THR A 307 -4.76 25.11 -10.14
N ALA A 308 -4.50 25.12 -11.45
CA ALA A 308 -5.26 24.34 -12.41
C ALA A 308 -4.75 22.88 -12.47
N PHE A 309 -5.65 21.95 -12.80
CA PHE A 309 -5.27 20.60 -13.19
C PHE A 309 -4.48 20.63 -14.50
N GLU A 310 -3.41 19.85 -14.56
CA GLU A 310 -2.48 19.79 -15.67
C GLU A 310 -2.17 18.35 -16.06
N ILE A 311 -1.73 18.14 -17.31
CA ILE A 311 -1.22 16.86 -17.75
C ILE A 311 0.00 16.50 -16.88
N ALA A 312 0.06 15.27 -16.37
CA ALA A 312 1.18 14.82 -15.56
C ALA A 312 2.50 14.82 -16.38
N PRO A 313 3.64 15.18 -15.76
CA PRO A 313 4.95 15.08 -16.39
C PRO A 313 5.30 13.64 -16.75
N GLY A 314 6.03 13.45 -17.86
CA GLY A 314 6.53 12.15 -18.30
C GLY A 314 6.04 11.76 -19.70
N VAL A 315 6.29 10.50 -20.06
CA VAL A 315 5.84 9.94 -21.33
C VAL A 315 4.33 9.70 -21.28
N ARG A 316 3.61 10.13 -22.32
CA ARG A 316 2.16 9.89 -22.38
C ARG A 316 1.86 8.40 -22.50
N GLY A 317 0.98 7.92 -21.62
CA GLY A 317 0.55 6.52 -21.63
C GLY A 317 -0.27 6.17 -22.88
N MET A 318 -0.11 4.97 -23.39
CA MET A 318 -0.85 4.43 -24.53
C MET A 318 -2.24 3.92 -24.14
N VAL A 319 -2.43 3.55 -22.88
CA VAL A 319 -3.67 2.98 -22.31
C VAL A 319 -4.34 3.97 -21.36
N MET A 320 -3.55 4.70 -20.57
CA MET A 320 -4.04 5.66 -19.57
C MET A 320 -3.72 7.11 -19.97
N LEU A 321 -4.68 8.00 -19.71
CA LEU A 321 -4.42 9.44 -19.59
C LEU A 321 -4.10 9.73 -18.12
N VAL A 322 -3.01 10.46 -17.87
CA VAL A 322 -2.55 10.79 -16.51
C VAL A 322 -2.47 12.30 -16.36
N PHE A 323 -3.10 12.84 -15.33
CA PHE A 323 -3.06 14.25 -15.00
C PHE A 323 -2.88 14.47 -13.49
N THR A 324 -2.58 15.69 -13.10
CA THR A 324 -2.27 16.04 -11.70
C THR A 324 -2.83 17.41 -11.33
N LEU A 325 -2.99 17.64 -10.04
CA LEU A 325 -3.17 18.98 -9.46
C LEU A 325 -1.82 19.38 -8.84
N PRO A 326 -1.14 20.43 -9.31
CA PRO A 326 0.09 20.92 -8.69
C PRO A 326 -0.10 21.23 -7.20
N GLY A 327 0.84 20.78 -6.36
CA GLY A 327 0.71 20.90 -4.90
C GLY A 327 -0.07 19.77 -4.22
N PHE A 328 -0.77 18.93 -4.98
CA PHE A 328 -1.43 17.73 -4.47
C PHE A 328 -0.60 16.49 -4.84
N ASP A 329 -0.34 15.65 -3.85
CA ASP A 329 0.62 14.52 -3.98
C ASP A 329 0.07 13.29 -4.70
N TRP A 330 -0.98 13.46 -5.50
CA TRP A 330 -1.64 12.38 -6.23
C TRP A 330 -1.70 12.67 -7.72
N VAL A 331 -1.73 11.62 -8.51
CA VAL A 331 -2.05 11.65 -9.94
C VAL A 331 -3.38 10.96 -10.18
N PHE A 332 -4.07 11.42 -11.22
CA PHE A 332 -5.36 10.91 -11.66
C PHE A 332 -5.13 10.14 -12.96
N LYS A 333 -5.60 8.89 -13.00
CA LYS A 333 -5.46 8.00 -14.16
C LYS A 333 -6.83 7.63 -14.71
N VAL A 334 -7.03 7.84 -15.99
CA VAL A 334 -8.28 7.51 -16.71
C VAL A 334 -7.95 6.60 -17.89
N ILE A 335 -8.65 5.47 -18.03
CA ILE A 335 -8.50 4.61 -19.20
C ILE A 335 -8.96 5.36 -20.45
N ARG A 336 -8.16 5.34 -21.52
CA ARG A 336 -8.50 5.94 -22.82
C ARG A 336 -9.68 5.20 -23.45
N ASP A 337 -10.48 5.93 -24.25
CA ASP A 337 -11.57 5.33 -25.03
C ASP A 337 -11.03 4.42 -26.14
N ARG A 338 -9.83 4.73 -26.66
CA ARG A 338 -9.12 3.96 -27.66
C ARG A 338 -7.65 3.84 -27.28
N PHE A 339 -7.13 2.64 -27.37
CA PHE A 339 -5.71 2.36 -27.10
C PHE A 339 -4.87 2.56 -28.36
N ALA A 340 -3.57 2.75 -28.18
CA ALA A 340 -2.64 2.79 -29.30
C ALA A 340 -2.63 1.42 -30.04
N PRO A 341 -2.47 1.40 -31.37
CA PRO A 341 -2.55 0.17 -32.17
C PRO A 341 -1.60 -0.95 -31.73
N GLN A 342 -0.52 -0.58 -31.04
CA GLN A 342 0.48 -1.54 -30.52
C GLN A 342 0.03 -2.26 -29.23
N LYS A 343 -1.10 -1.86 -28.62
CA LYS A 343 -1.63 -2.45 -27.40
C LYS A 343 -2.83 -3.33 -27.70
N GLU A 344 -2.65 -4.63 -27.59
CA GLU A 344 -3.68 -5.65 -27.79
C GLU A 344 -4.44 -5.96 -26.48
N VAL A 345 -4.75 -4.93 -25.69
CA VAL A 345 -5.47 -5.05 -24.42
C VAL A 345 -6.85 -4.41 -24.49
N THR A 346 -7.78 -4.92 -23.72
CA THR A 346 -9.13 -4.37 -23.57
C THR A 346 -9.26 -3.63 -22.24
N GLU A 347 -10.25 -2.72 -22.13
CA GLU A 347 -10.53 -2.04 -20.85
C GLU A 347 -10.84 -3.04 -19.73
N ALA A 348 -11.53 -4.14 -20.02
CA ALA A 348 -11.83 -5.17 -19.04
C ALA A 348 -10.57 -5.85 -18.50
N GLN A 349 -9.58 -6.12 -19.37
CA GLN A 349 -8.29 -6.68 -18.96
C GLN A 349 -7.51 -5.69 -18.10
N VAL A 350 -7.44 -4.42 -18.48
CA VAL A 350 -6.78 -3.38 -17.67
C VAL A 350 -7.41 -3.30 -16.28
N ARG A 351 -8.74 -3.29 -16.17
CA ARG A 351 -9.45 -3.30 -14.88
C ARG A 351 -9.13 -4.57 -14.07
N ALA A 352 -9.04 -5.72 -14.72
CA ALA A 352 -8.67 -6.99 -14.08
C ALA A 352 -7.23 -6.92 -13.53
N CYS A 353 -6.29 -6.33 -14.27
CA CYS A 353 -4.92 -6.10 -13.80
C CYS A 353 -4.89 -5.22 -12.53
N TYR A 354 -5.63 -4.10 -12.52
CA TYR A 354 -5.74 -3.26 -11.32
C TYR A 354 -6.36 -4.00 -10.12
N GLN A 355 -7.33 -4.90 -10.36
CA GLN A 355 -7.89 -5.73 -9.30
C GLN A 355 -6.88 -6.77 -8.82
N GLN A 356 -6.12 -7.39 -9.71
CA GLN A 356 -5.05 -8.33 -9.38
C GLN A 356 -3.99 -7.67 -8.47
N VAL A 357 -3.59 -6.43 -8.76
CA VAL A 357 -2.67 -5.65 -7.88
C VAL A 357 -3.25 -5.55 -6.47
N LYS A 358 -4.54 -5.23 -6.33
CA LYS A 358 -5.20 -5.11 -5.02
C LYS A 358 -5.12 -6.40 -4.21
N GLU A 359 -5.16 -7.56 -4.84
CA GLU A 359 -5.24 -8.86 -4.18
C GLU A 359 -3.88 -9.52 -3.93
N HIS A 360 -2.87 -9.17 -4.73
CA HIS A 360 -1.61 -9.92 -4.74
C HIS A 360 -0.39 -9.10 -4.29
N ASP A 361 -0.47 -7.76 -4.23
CA ASP A 361 0.68 -6.98 -3.74
C ASP A 361 0.90 -7.20 -2.24
N ARG A 362 1.85 -8.05 -1.94
CA ARG A 362 2.35 -8.32 -0.58
C ARG A 362 3.76 -7.80 -0.34
N VAL A 363 4.38 -7.24 -1.37
CA VAL A 363 5.80 -6.86 -1.36
C VAL A 363 6.00 -5.34 -1.29
N GLY A 364 4.92 -4.58 -1.50
CA GLY A 364 4.97 -3.12 -1.46
C GLY A 364 5.86 -2.54 -2.56
N ARG A 365 5.81 -3.13 -3.75
CA ARG A 365 6.52 -2.67 -4.95
C ARG A 365 5.57 -2.22 -6.05
N MET A 366 4.28 -2.18 -5.78
CA MET A 366 3.28 -1.60 -6.66
C MET A 366 2.65 -0.38 -5.98
N ALA A 367 2.37 0.65 -6.76
CA ALA A 367 1.74 1.86 -6.24
C ALA A 367 0.33 1.55 -5.73
N ASP A 368 -0.05 2.12 -4.59
CA ASP A 368 -1.42 2.01 -4.09
C ASP A 368 -2.35 2.84 -4.96
N THR A 369 -3.41 2.21 -5.45
CA THR A 369 -4.40 2.83 -6.30
C THR A 369 -5.76 2.86 -5.63
N GLN A 370 -6.42 4.01 -5.68
CA GLN A 370 -7.76 4.19 -5.17
C GLN A 370 -8.70 4.46 -6.34
N GLU A 371 -9.68 3.60 -6.50
CA GLU A 371 -10.67 3.67 -7.57
C GLU A 371 -11.83 4.57 -7.16
N PHE A 372 -12.19 5.51 -8.03
CA PHE A 372 -13.33 6.41 -7.84
C PHE A 372 -14.26 6.34 -9.05
N GLU A 373 -15.55 6.43 -8.76
CA GLU A 373 -16.59 6.61 -9.77
C GLU A 373 -17.23 7.98 -9.61
N GLN A 374 -17.68 8.55 -10.74
CA GLN A 374 -18.35 9.86 -10.79
C GLN A 374 -17.54 10.99 -10.10
N PHE A 375 -16.26 11.07 -10.45
CA PHE A 375 -15.35 12.01 -9.82
C PHE A 375 -15.51 13.41 -10.44
N ALA A 376 -15.80 14.40 -9.58
CA ALA A 376 -16.07 15.77 -10.01
C ALA A 376 -14.81 16.63 -9.98
N LEU A 377 -14.53 17.31 -11.09
CA LEU A 377 -13.49 18.34 -11.20
C LEU A 377 -14.15 19.69 -11.46
N PRO A 378 -13.80 20.79 -10.76
CA PRO A 378 -14.25 22.12 -11.09
C PRO A 378 -13.78 22.51 -12.51
N LEU A 379 -14.71 22.79 -13.43
CA LEU A 379 -14.40 23.03 -14.85
C LEU A 379 -13.44 24.23 -15.03
N ALA A 380 -13.63 25.28 -14.23
CA ALA A 380 -12.78 26.47 -14.23
C ALA A 380 -11.32 26.20 -13.77
N ARG A 381 -11.06 25.05 -13.17
CA ARG A 381 -9.75 24.67 -12.65
C ARG A 381 -9.02 23.69 -13.58
N ILE A 382 -9.51 23.41 -14.77
CA ILE A 382 -8.89 22.52 -15.74
C ILE A 382 -8.15 23.37 -16.77
N SER A 383 -6.84 23.15 -16.93
CA SER A 383 -6.08 23.85 -17.96
C SER A 383 -6.63 23.52 -19.35
N SER A 384 -6.54 24.48 -20.29
CA SER A 384 -7.03 24.29 -21.66
C SER A 384 -6.36 23.10 -22.37
N ALA A 385 -5.08 22.87 -22.09
CA ALA A 385 -4.33 21.74 -22.63
C ALA A 385 -4.87 20.40 -22.10
N LEU A 386 -5.14 20.29 -20.79
CA LEU A 386 -5.71 19.08 -20.20
C LEU A 386 -7.15 18.86 -20.69
N LEU A 387 -7.96 19.91 -20.77
CA LEU A 387 -9.34 19.79 -21.24
C LEU A 387 -9.39 19.28 -22.69
N ALA A 388 -8.51 19.79 -23.57
CA ALA A 388 -8.39 19.30 -24.93
C ALA A 388 -7.97 17.82 -24.99
N GLU A 389 -7.00 17.41 -24.16
CA GLU A 389 -6.55 16.02 -24.08
C GLU A 389 -7.65 15.09 -23.53
N LEU A 390 -8.39 15.53 -22.50
CA LEU A 390 -9.53 14.79 -21.95
C LEU A 390 -10.59 14.52 -23.03
N HIS A 391 -10.99 15.55 -23.78
CA HIS A 391 -11.94 15.39 -24.88
C HIS A 391 -11.40 14.54 -26.04
N ALA A 392 -10.10 14.58 -26.31
CA ALA A 392 -9.51 13.78 -27.38
C ALA A 392 -9.38 12.29 -27.02
N CYS A 393 -9.17 11.95 -25.74
CA CYS A 393 -8.75 10.63 -25.32
C CYS A 393 -9.79 9.85 -24.51
N VAL A 394 -10.70 10.53 -23.79
CA VAL A 394 -11.63 9.91 -22.81
C VAL A 394 -13.04 10.52 -22.88
N ALA A 395 -13.45 11.03 -24.03
CA ALA A 395 -14.72 11.74 -24.23
C ALA A 395 -15.96 10.91 -23.81
N GLU A 396 -15.94 9.59 -24.03
CA GLU A 396 -17.04 8.69 -23.71
C GLU A 396 -17.21 8.53 -22.17
N LYS A 397 -16.19 8.87 -21.39
CA LYS A 397 -16.14 8.76 -19.93
C LYS A 397 -16.39 10.07 -19.22
N LEU A 398 -16.70 11.14 -19.96
CA LEU A 398 -16.90 12.48 -19.42
C LEU A 398 -18.35 12.94 -19.62
N TYR A 399 -18.80 13.79 -18.73
CA TYR A 399 -19.95 14.66 -18.94
C TYR A 399 -19.84 15.90 -18.06
N ILE A 400 -20.58 16.95 -18.43
CA ILE A 400 -20.60 18.22 -17.68
C ILE A 400 -21.90 18.28 -16.89
N GLU A 401 -21.80 18.60 -15.60
CA GLU A 401 -22.91 18.85 -14.70
C GLU A 401 -22.69 20.21 -13.99
N GLY A 402 -23.45 21.22 -14.40
CA GLY A 402 -23.27 22.58 -13.90
C GLY A 402 -21.88 23.13 -14.21
N ASP A 403 -21.14 23.49 -13.19
CA ASP A 403 -19.77 24.02 -13.25
C ASP A 403 -18.69 22.94 -13.10
N ARG A 404 -19.06 21.65 -13.20
CA ARG A 404 -18.18 20.52 -12.96
C ARG A 404 -18.05 19.62 -14.19
N LEU A 405 -16.84 19.15 -14.44
CA LEU A 405 -16.57 18.02 -15.31
C LEU A 405 -16.59 16.74 -14.48
N ILE A 406 -17.44 15.80 -14.82
CA ILE A 406 -17.55 14.51 -14.13
C ILE A 406 -16.81 13.45 -14.95
N ILE A 407 -15.90 12.74 -14.31
CA ILE A 407 -15.22 11.57 -14.87
C ILE A 407 -15.90 10.32 -14.30
N ARG A 408 -16.49 9.49 -15.18
CA ARG A 408 -17.27 8.31 -14.77
C ARG A 408 -16.47 7.34 -13.93
N HIS A 409 -15.17 7.19 -14.23
CA HIS A 409 -14.29 6.28 -13.55
C HIS A 409 -12.84 6.73 -13.65
N LEU A 410 -12.12 6.73 -12.54
CA LEU A 410 -10.68 7.00 -12.49
C LEU A 410 -10.01 6.31 -11.30
N TRP A 411 -8.68 6.25 -11.34
CA TRP A 411 -7.85 5.89 -10.20
C TRP A 411 -7.03 7.08 -9.72
N LEU A 412 -6.92 7.23 -8.42
CA LEU A 412 -5.92 8.07 -7.76
C LEU A 412 -4.73 7.20 -7.35
N GLU A 413 -3.53 7.72 -7.58
CA GLU A 413 -2.29 7.07 -7.24
C GLU A 413 -1.29 8.10 -6.70
N ARG A 414 -0.45 7.68 -5.72
CA ARG A 414 0.56 8.59 -5.16
C ARG A 414 1.52 9.05 -6.27
N ARG A 415 1.74 10.37 -6.36
CA ARG A 415 2.66 10.93 -7.32
C ARG A 415 4.09 10.51 -7.00
N MET A 416 4.79 10.00 -8.00
CA MET A 416 6.20 9.64 -7.95
C MET A 416 6.92 10.29 -9.14
N GLN A 417 8.23 10.47 -9.00
CA GLN A 417 9.04 10.88 -10.15
C GLN A 417 9.28 9.65 -11.04
N PRO A 418 8.95 9.70 -12.34
CA PRO A 418 9.27 8.62 -13.26
C PRO A 418 10.77 8.28 -13.23
N LEU A 419 11.10 6.99 -13.15
CA LEU A 419 12.47 6.55 -12.93
C LEU A 419 13.41 6.96 -14.07
N ASN A 420 12.94 6.92 -15.32
CA ASN A 420 13.71 7.40 -16.47
C ASN A 420 14.08 8.90 -16.36
N LEU A 421 13.18 9.75 -15.85
CA LEU A 421 13.45 11.17 -15.64
C LEU A 421 14.41 11.39 -14.44
N TYR A 422 14.27 10.58 -13.40
CA TYR A 422 15.18 10.62 -12.27
C TYR A 422 16.61 10.23 -12.67
N LEU A 423 16.79 9.11 -13.40
CA LEU A 423 18.08 8.60 -13.84
C LEU A 423 18.82 9.60 -14.75
N ALA A 424 18.11 10.38 -15.56
CA ALA A 424 18.69 11.40 -16.43
C ALA A 424 19.38 12.54 -15.65
N GLN A 425 18.98 12.77 -14.40
CA GLN A 425 19.50 13.88 -13.57
C GLN A 425 20.31 13.37 -12.37
N ALA A 426 20.27 12.06 -12.09
CA ALA A 426 20.88 11.46 -10.92
C ALA A 426 22.43 11.51 -10.95
N SER A 427 23.03 11.81 -9.82
CA SER A 427 24.46 11.61 -9.58
C SER A 427 24.82 10.13 -9.68
N PRO A 428 26.11 9.76 -9.84
CA PRO A 428 26.52 8.37 -9.91
C PRO A 428 26.08 7.51 -8.72
N ALA A 429 26.10 8.06 -7.52
CA ALA A 429 25.67 7.37 -6.29
C ALA A 429 24.14 7.15 -6.25
N GLU A 430 23.37 8.18 -6.59
CA GLU A 430 21.92 8.10 -6.70
C GLU A 430 21.47 7.14 -7.81
N ARG A 431 22.15 7.16 -8.96
CA ARG A 431 21.90 6.23 -10.06
C ARG A 431 22.14 4.79 -9.62
N ARG A 432 23.27 4.50 -8.94
CA ARG A 432 23.57 3.17 -8.43
C ARG A 432 22.48 2.69 -7.46
N HIS A 433 22.08 3.53 -6.51
CA HIS A 433 21.01 3.21 -5.57
C HIS A 433 19.67 2.95 -6.29
N ALA A 434 19.30 3.79 -7.25
CA ALA A 434 18.06 3.64 -7.99
C ALA A 434 18.02 2.36 -8.84
N ILE A 435 19.14 1.96 -9.45
CA ILE A 435 19.24 0.71 -10.22
C ILE A 435 19.24 -0.52 -9.31
N GLU A 436 19.90 -0.46 -8.16
CA GLU A 436 19.80 -1.51 -7.14
C GLU A 436 18.34 -1.70 -6.67
N GLU A 437 17.65 -0.61 -6.37
CA GLU A 437 16.23 -0.63 -5.97
C GLU A 437 15.29 -1.10 -7.10
N TYR A 438 15.60 -0.74 -8.36
CA TYR A 438 14.86 -1.22 -9.52
C TYR A 438 14.94 -2.74 -9.67
N GLY A 439 16.14 -3.31 -9.64
CA GLY A 439 16.32 -4.76 -9.70
C GLY A 439 15.68 -5.47 -8.50
N ASN A 440 15.81 -4.90 -7.30
CA ASN A 440 15.12 -5.41 -6.12
C ASN A 440 13.58 -5.38 -6.29
N ALA A 441 13.03 -4.36 -6.94
CA ALA A 441 11.60 -4.31 -7.23
C ALA A 441 11.16 -5.46 -8.14
N ILE A 442 11.89 -5.72 -9.23
CA ILE A 442 11.62 -6.85 -10.14
C ILE A 442 11.69 -8.19 -9.40
N ARG A 443 12.76 -8.43 -8.61
CA ARG A 443 12.91 -9.65 -7.83
C ARG A 443 11.75 -9.88 -6.84
N GLN A 444 11.32 -8.83 -6.18
CA GLN A 444 10.23 -8.89 -5.20
C GLN A 444 8.87 -9.09 -5.87
N LEU A 445 8.62 -8.47 -7.04
CA LEU A 445 7.43 -8.72 -7.84
C LEU A 445 7.37 -10.18 -8.32
N ALA A 446 8.49 -10.70 -8.85
CA ALA A 446 8.59 -12.11 -9.24
C ALA A 446 8.28 -13.05 -8.07
N ALA A 447 8.85 -12.79 -6.88
CA ALA A 447 8.58 -13.55 -5.66
C ALA A 447 7.12 -13.47 -5.20
N ALA A 448 6.39 -12.43 -5.59
CA ALA A 448 4.95 -12.27 -5.35
C ALA A 448 4.06 -12.89 -6.43
N ASN A 449 4.62 -13.66 -7.37
CA ASN A 449 3.92 -14.22 -8.54
C ASN A 449 3.44 -13.16 -9.53
N ILE A 450 4.16 -12.06 -9.68
CA ILE A 450 3.81 -10.95 -10.56
C ILE A 450 4.94 -10.73 -11.56
N PHE A 451 4.62 -10.82 -12.84
CA PHE A 451 5.48 -10.38 -13.93
C PHE A 451 4.99 -9.01 -14.43
N PRO A 452 5.85 -7.98 -14.47
CA PRO A 452 5.43 -6.63 -14.84
C PRO A 452 4.98 -6.47 -16.30
N GLY A 453 5.35 -7.38 -17.19
CA GLY A 453 5.16 -7.25 -18.64
C GLY A 453 6.20 -6.29 -19.23
N ASP A 454 5.90 -5.00 -19.31
CA ASP A 454 6.83 -3.96 -19.75
C ASP A 454 7.68 -3.45 -18.59
N MET A 455 8.96 -3.89 -18.54
CA MET A 455 9.92 -3.52 -17.50
C MET A 455 10.70 -2.23 -17.79
N LEU A 456 10.31 -1.39 -18.74
CA LEU A 456 11.00 -0.15 -19.04
C LEU A 456 11.02 0.79 -17.82
N PHE A 457 12.10 1.54 -17.64
CA PHE A 457 12.28 2.48 -16.52
C PHE A 457 11.15 3.52 -16.41
N LYS A 458 10.52 3.91 -17.53
CA LYS A 458 9.37 4.82 -17.55
C LYS A 458 8.14 4.30 -16.81
N ASN A 459 8.04 2.98 -16.60
CA ASN A 459 6.91 2.30 -15.94
C ASN A 459 7.11 2.13 -14.43
N PHE A 460 8.25 2.63 -13.94
CA PHE A 460 8.59 2.68 -12.52
C PHE A 460 8.74 4.12 -12.05
N GLY A 461 8.46 4.35 -10.79
CA GLY A 461 8.66 5.64 -10.13
C GLY A 461 9.55 5.51 -8.91
N ILE A 462 10.30 6.57 -8.63
CA ILE A 462 11.07 6.67 -7.39
C ILE A 462 10.29 7.51 -6.37
N THR A 463 10.18 6.98 -5.16
CA THR A 463 9.52 7.65 -4.04
C THR A 463 10.47 8.65 -3.38
N ARG A 464 9.94 9.57 -2.55
CA ARG A 464 10.74 10.49 -1.72
C ARG A 464 11.74 9.80 -0.78
N HIS A 465 11.55 8.51 -0.51
CA HIS A 465 12.43 7.69 0.33
C HIS A 465 13.44 6.87 -0.48
N GLY A 466 13.54 7.12 -1.79
CA GLY A 466 14.47 6.43 -2.69
C GLY A 466 14.07 5.01 -3.08
N ARG A 467 12.84 4.57 -2.76
CA ARG A 467 12.35 3.25 -3.20
C ARG A 467 11.82 3.31 -4.63
N VAL A 468 12.09 2.29 -5.41
CA VAL A 468 11.54 2.13 -6.76
C VAL A 468 10.28 1.28 -6.70
N ILE A 469 9.20 1.81 -7.27
CA ILE A 469 7.84 1.27 -7.26
C ILE A 469 7.34 1.16 -8.69
N PHE A 470 6.72 0.05 -9.05
CA PHE A 470 6.05 -0.18 -10.32
C PHE A 470 4.66 0.44 -10.31
N TYR A 471 4.25 1.10 -11.40
CA TYR A 471 2.95 1.78 -11.48
C TYR A 471 2.22 1.61 -12.81
N ASP A 472 2.74 0.85 -13.75
CA ASP A 472 2.10 0.59 -15.06
C ASP A 472 1.57 -0.86 -15.12
N TYR A 473 0.29 -1.02 -14.81
CA TYR A 473 -0.32 -2.33 -14.59
C TYR A 473 -1.00 -2.93 -15.82
N ASP A 474 -0.88 -2.28 -16.96
CA ASP A 474 -1.65 -2.62 -18.17
C ASP A 474 -1.41 -4.07 -18.66
N GLU A 475 -0.22 -4.60 -18.40
CA GLU A 475 0.25 -5.88 -18.94
C GLU A 475 0.80 -6.84 -17.86
N ILE A 476 0.44 -6.61 -16.58
CA ILE A 476 0.88 -7.53 -15.53
C ILE A 476 0.26 -8.91 -15.72
N ARG A 477 1.06 -9.94 -15.44
CA ARG A 477 0.62 -11.33 -15.53
C ARG A 477 1.13 -12.15 -14.35
N PRO A 478 0.40 -13.20 -13.93
CA PRO A 478 0.96 -14.19 -13.03
C PRO A 478 2.19 -14.87 -13.64
N MET A 479 3.27 -14.98 -12.89
CA MET A 479 4.48 -15.67 -13.32
C MET A 479 4.19 -17.09 -13.82
N GLN A 480 3.26 -17.78 -13.17
CA GLN A 480 2.93 -19.17 -13.48
C GLN A 480 2.21 -19.38 -14.82
N GLU A 481 1.70 -18.32 -15.43
CA GLU A 481 1.06 -18.36 -16.76
C GLU A 481 2.05 -18.15 -17.90
N LEU A 482 3.32 -17.86 -17.60
CA LEU A 482 4.34 -17.53 -18.58
C LEU A 482 5.30 -18.69 -18.80
N ASN A 483 5.92 -18.70 -19.97
CA ASN A 483 6.91 -19.69 -20.37
C ASN A 483 8.26 -19.00 -20.59
N PHE A 484 9.14 -19.04 -19.57
CA PHE A 484 10.47 -18.44 -19.65
C PHE A 484 11.43 -19.34 -20.41
N ARG A 485 11.87 -18.86 -21.57
CA ARG A 485 12.73 -19.60 -22.52
C ARG A 485 14.05 -18.88 -22.74
N GLU A 486 15.07 -19.65 -23.06
CA GLU A 486 16.31 -19.16 -23.61
C GLU A 486 16.17 -18.94 -25.12
N VAL A 487 16.82 -17.92 -25.65
CA VAL A 487 16.90 -17.72 -27.10
C VAL A 487 17.70 -18.90 -27.69
N PRO A 488 17.13 -19.70 -28.59
CA PRO A 488 17.86 -20.82 -29.21
C PRO A 488 19.07 -20.31 -29.99
N GLY A 489 20.17 -20.99 -29.89
CA GLY A 489 21.37 -20.69 -30.71
C GLY A 489 21.03 -20.67 -32.20
N ALA A 490 21.56 -19.70 -32.91
CA ALA A 490 21.40 -19.62 -34.37
C ALA A 490 21.89 -20.89 -35.03
N ARG A 491 21.16 -21.39 -36.02
CA ARG A 491 21.54 -22.59 -36.78
C ARG A 491 22.43 -22.24 -37.98
N TYR A 492 22.24 -21.02 -38.52
CA TYR A 492 22.95 -20.49 -39.69
C TYR A 492 23.33 -19.02 -39.40
N GLU A 493 24.39 -18.53 -40.08
CA GLU A 493 24.81 -17.11 -39.98
C GLU A 493 23.68 -16.12 -40.38
N GLU A 494 22.80 -16.54 -41.29
CA GLU A 494 21.64 -15.78 -41.73
C GLU A 494 20.61 -15.56 -40.60
N ASP A 495 20.52 -16.52 -39.67
CA ASP A 495 19.61 -16.43 -38.50
C ASP A 495 20.09 -15.31 -37.56
N GLU A 496 21.41 -15.13 -37.37
CA GLU A 496 21.96 -14.07 -36.51
C GLU A 496 21.73 -12.66 -37.07
N LEU A 497 21.61 -12.55 -38.39
CA LEU A 497 21.40 -11.28 -39.10
C LEU A 497 19.92 -10.98 -39.38
N SER A 498 19.04 -11.93 -39.06
CA SER A 498 17.59 -11.78 -39.30
C SER A 498 16.96 -10.74 -38.38
N ALA A 499 16.13 -9.86 -38.92
CA ALA A 499 15.29 -8.93 -38.14
C ALA A 499 14.10 -9.65 -37.49
N GLU A 500 13.75 -10.86 -37.91
CA GLU A 500 12.67 -11.68 -37.37
C GLU A 500 13.26 -12.88 -36.61
N PRO A 501 12.62 -13.28 -35.48
CA PRO A 501 13.06 -14.46 -34.73
C PRO A 501 13.00 -15.71 -35.61
N TRP A 502 14.13 -16.48 -35.71
CA TRP A 502 14.19 -17.77 -36.43
C TRP A 502 13.55 -18.92 -35.64
N TYR A 503 13.01 -18.64 -34.45
CA TYR A 503 12.36 -19.57 -33.53
C TYR A 503 10.90 -19.20 -33.33
N SER A 504 10.10 -20.19 -33.00
CA SER A 504 8.68 -19.95 -32.72
C SER A 504 8.51 -19.17 -31.42
N VAL A 505 7.68 -18.14 -31.44
CA VAL A 505 7.31 -17.32 -30.28
C VAL A 505 5.82 -17.51 -30.04
N GLY A 506 5.46 -18.09 -28.90
CA GLY A 506 4.08 -18.19 -28.43
C GLY A 506 3.65 -16.95 -27.64
N PRO A 507 2.33 -16.77 -27.40
CA PRO A 507 1.82 -15.59 -26.71
C PRO A 507 2.26 -15.48 -25.24
N ASP A 508 2.68 -16.60 -24.65
CA ASP A 508 3.10 -16.68 -23.25
C ASP A 508 4.63 -16.83 -23.12
N ASP A 509 5.36 -16.85 -24.24
CA ASP A 509 6.80 -16.98 -24.23
C ASP A 509 7.48 -15.68 -23.82
N VAL A 510 8.41 -15.79 -22.88
CA VAL A 510 9.25 -14.68 -22.42
C VAL A 510 10.72 -15.09 -22.57
N PHE A 511 11.50 -14.23 -23.22
CA PHE A 511 12.93 -14.42 -23.43
C PHE A 511 13.72 -13.37 -22.63
N PRO A 512 14.13 -13.65 -21.38
CA PRO A 512 14.77 -12.66 -20.50
C PRO A 512 16.05 -12.05 -21.07
N GLU A 513 16.78 -12.78 -21.90
CA GLU A 513 17.98 -12.26 -22.57
C GLU A 513 17.69 -11.03 -23.44
N THR A 514 16.47 -10.95 -24.00
CA THR A 514 16.06 -9.84 -24.88
C THR A 514 15.83 -8.55 -24.11
N PHE A 515 15.61 -8.60 -22.79
CA PHE A 515 15.46 -7.40 -21.96
C PHE A 515 16.68 -6.48 -22.02
N ARG A 516 17.87 -7.04 -22.33
CA ARG A 516 19.11 -6.27 -22.52
C ARG A 516 18.97 -5.19 -23.58
N TYR A 517 18.27 -5.47 -24.67
CA TYR A 517 18.10 -4.51 -25.77
C TYR A 517 17.35 -3.26 -25.32
N ALA A 518 16.35 -3.41 -24.46
CA ALA A 518 15.53 -2.32 -23.97
C ALA A 518 16.11 -1.62 -22.73
N LEU A 519 16.66 -2.41 -21.78
CA LEU A 519 17.11 -1.91 -20.48
C LEU A 519 18.56 -1.44 -20.46
N CYS A 520 19.39 -1.94 -21.37
CA CYS A 520 20.84 -1.66 -21.41
C CYS A 520 21.22 -0.76 -22.59
N SER A 521 20.28 -0.10 -23.25
CA SER A 521 20.54 0.84 -24.34
C SER A 521 21.40 2.03 -23.91
N GLU A 522 21.24 2.50 -22.66
CA GLU A 522 22.12 3.50 -22.04
C GLU A 522 23.28 2.81 -21.35
N THR A 523 24.50 3.03 -21.85
CA THR A 523 25.71 2.26 -21.47
C THR A 523 25.99 2.28 -19.97
N ALA A 524 25.85 3.43 -19.30
CA ALA A 524 26.18 3.54 -17.88
C ALA A 524 25.14 2.87 -16.98
N THR A 525 23.85 3.09 -17.28
CA THR A 525 22.73 2.52 -16.52
C THR A 525 22.61 1.02 -16.77
N GLY A 526 22.77 0.60 -18.02
CA GLY A 526 22.75 -0.82 -18.41
C GLY A 526 23.90 -1.62 -17.81
N ALA A 527 25.12 -1.06 -17.77
CA ALA A 527 26.27 -1.69 -17.14
C ALA A 527 26.03 -1.92 -15.63
N LEU A 528 25.48 -0.93 -14.93
CA LEU A 528 25.11 -1.07 -13.52
C LEU A 528 24.04 -2.13 -13.30
N LEU A 529 23.04 -2.22 -14.15
CA LEU A 529 21.99 -3.21 -14.04
C LEU A 529 22.54 -4.64 -14.24
N LEU A 530 23.41 -4.82 -15.23
CA LEU A 530 24.09 -6.10 -15.47
C LEU A 530 25.05 -6.49 -14.33
N GLU A 531 25.71 -5.51 -13.70
CA GLU A 531 26.58 -5.73 -12.53
C GLU A 531 25.77 -6.16 -11.30
N LEU A 532 24.68 -5.44 -11.01
CA LEU A 532 23.92 -5.58 -9.76
C LEU A 532 22.87 -6.69 -9.81
N HIS A 533 22.29 -6.95 -10.99
CA HIS A 533 21.15 -7.85 -11.17
C HIS A 533 21.25 -8.67 -12.48
N PRO A 534 22.33 -9.42 -12.68
CA PRO A 534 22.50 -10.26 -13.89
C PRO A 534 21.40 -11.31 -14.04
N GLU A 535 20.83 -11.76 -12.93
CA GLU A 535 19.78 -12.78 -12.88
C GLU A 535 18.49 -12.41 -13.61
N ILE A 536 18.18 -11.12 -13.76
CA ILE A 536 16.98 -10.64 -14.47
C ILE A 536 17.01 -11.07 -15.95
N PHE A 537 18.20 -11.22 -16.51
CA PHE A 537 18.43 -11.60 -17.90
C PHE A 537 18.60 -13.11 -18.13
N ASP A 538 18.39 -13.92 -17.09
CA ASP A 538 18.57 -15.37 -17.11
C ASP A 538 17.24 -16.10 -16.98
N ALA A 539 16.82 -16.81 -18.02
CA ALA A 539 15.58 -17.59 -18.03
C ALA A 539 15.55 -18.67 -16.92
N SER A 540 16.71 -19.20 -16.55
CA SER A 540 16.80 -20.23 -15.49
C SER A 540 16.39 -19.67 -14.12
N TRP A 541 16.76 -18.40 -13.82
CA TRP A 541 16.35 -17.72 -12.60
C TRP A 541 14.84 -17.55 -12.54
N TRP A 542 14.19 -17.11 -13.62
CA TRP A 542 12.72 -16.93 -13.67
C TRP A 542 12.01 -18.26 -13.49
N ARG A 543 12.48 -19.34 -14.15
CA ARG A 543 11.93 -20.70 -13.97
C ARG A 543 12.07 -21.19 -12.53
N ALA A 544 13.21 -20.91 -11.88
CA ALA A 544 13.41 -21.24 -10.47
C ALA A 544 12.40 -20.49 -9.55
N GLN A 545 12.09 -19.22 -9.84
CA GLN A 545 11.04 -18.49 -9.09
C GLN A 545 9.67 -19.15 -9.30
N GLN A 546 9.31 -19.49 -10.53
CA GLN A 546 8.04 -20.20 -10.82
C GLN A 546 7.96 -21.52 -10.04
N GLN A 547 9.03 -22.30 -10.01
CA GLN A 547 9.06 -23.57 -9.29
C GLN A 547 8.88 -23.39 -7.78
N ARG A 548 9.52 -22.39 -7.17
CA ARG A 548 9.35 -22.06 -5.75
C ARG A 548 7.91 -21.69 -5.44
N ILE A 549 7.27 -20.87 -6.30
CA ILE A 549 5.87 -20.48 -6.16
C ILE A 549 4.95 -21.70 -6.27
N ALA A 550 5.19 -22.58 -7.26
CA ALA A 550 4.41 -23.81 -7.46
C ALA A 550 4.51 -24.78 -6.26
N GLN A 551 5.66 -24.80 -5.57
CA GLN A 551 5.87 -25.55 -4.32
C GLN A 551 5.20 -24.89 -3.10
N GLY A 552 4.51 -23.77 -3.27
CA GLY A 552 3.87 -23.03 -2.19
C GLY A 552 4.84 -22.21 -1.31
N HIS A 553 6.08 -22.01 -1.78
CA HIS A 553 7.03 -21.19 -1.05
C HIS A 553 6.58 -19.73 -1.07
N VAL A 554 6.47 -19.14 0.10
CA VAL A 554 6.21 -17.71 0.28
C VAL A 554 7.51 -17.03 0.62
N GLU A 555 8.02 -16.20 -0.30
CA GLU A 555 9.24 -15.44 -0.06
C GLU A 555 9.04 -14.43 1.06
N GLU A 556 10.06 -14.22 1.86
CA GLU A 556 10.09 -13.14 2.83
C GLU A 556 10.55 -11.85 2.15
N VAL A 557 9.75 -10.80 2.27
CA VAL A 557 10.10 -9.48 1.77
C VAL A 557 10.26 -8.53 2.95
N ILE A 558 11.53 -8.14 3.17
CA ILE A 558 11.89 -7.22 4.25
C ILE A 558 11.71 -5.77 3.79
N ALA A 559 11.25 -4.90 4.71
CA ALA A 559 11.01 -3.48 4.45
C ALA A 559 12.22 -2.59 4.76
N TRP A 560 13.30 -3.14 5.29
CA TRP A 560 14.52 -2.44 5.69
C TRP A 560 15.71 -2.88 4.84
N ARG A 561 16.76 -2.06 4.85
CA ARG A 561 17.95 -2.30 4.03
C ARG A 561 18.84 -3.38 4.66
N GLN A 562 19.61 -4.09 3.84
CA GLN A 562 20.61 -5.05 4.31
C GLN A 562 21.61 -4.41 5.29
N THR A 563 21.98 -3.14 5.04
CA THR A 563 22.90 -2.38 5.90
C THR A 563 22.33 -2.04 7.29
N GLN A 564 21.02 -2.19 7.51
CA GLN A 564 20.35 -1.96 8.79
C GLN A 564 20.22 -3.23 9.62
N ARG A 565 20.56 -4.39 9.05
CA ARG A 565 20.50 -5.66 9.77
C ARG A 565 21.55 -5.73 10.86
N PHE A 566 21.17 -6.21 12.03
CA PHE A 566 22.09 -6.35 13.17
C PHE A 566 23.27 -7.26 12.86
N SER A 567 23.06 -8.33 12.08
CA SER A 567 24.14 -9.21 11.63
C SER A 567 25.19 -8.52 10.77
N VAL A 568 24.80 -7.45 10.06
CA VAL A 568 25.74 -6.62 9.26
C VAL A 568 26.35 -5.51 10.08
N CYS A 569 25.57 -4.89 10.98
CA CYS A 569 26.04 -3.76 11.79
C CYS A 569 27.02 -4.16 12.92
N TYR A 570 26.84 -5.36 13.50
CA TYR A 570 27.47 -5.73 14.78
C TYR A 570 28.27 -7.04 14.73
N THR A 571 28.62 -7.55 13.53
CA THR A 571 29.57 -8.67 13.41
C THR A 571 31.02 -8.23 13.74
N PRO A 572 31.86 -9.12 14.30
CA PRO A 572 33.22 -8.78 14.80
C PRO A 572 34.16 -8.21 13.74
N GLU A 573 33.98 -8.49 12.47
CA GLU A 573 34.90 -8.06 11.38
C GLU A 573 34.86 -6.56 11.08
N ARG A 574 33.79 -5.83 11.46
CA ARG A 574 33.67 -4.37 11.22
C ARG A 574 34.02 -3.49 12.42
N VAL A 575 34.35 -4.08 13.56
CA VAL A 575 34.77 -3.32 14.76
C VAL A 575 36.22 -2.85 14.63
N SER A 576 37.05 -3.49 13.80
CA SER A 576 38.48 -3.16 13.60
C SER A 576 38.72 -1.91 12.73
N ASP A 577 37.78 -1.52 11.86
CA ASP A 577 38.02 -0.42 10.89
C ASP A 577 37.63 0.99 11.36
N ARG A 578 37.07 1.14 12.57
CA ARG A 578 36.64 2.45 13.11
C ARG A 578 37.51 3.00 14.26
N CYS A 579 38.62 2.36 14.56
CA CYS A 579 39.57 2.83 15.58
C CYS A 579 40.91 3.21 14.96
N THR A 580 40.93 4.20 14.07
CA THR A 580 42.13 5.02 13.82
C THR A 580 41.73 6.50 13.87
N PRO A 581 42.10 7.26 14.92
CA PRO A 581 41.97 8.71 14.90
C PRO A 581 43.09 9.27 14.04
N ALA A 582 42.73 10.07 13.04
CA ALA A 582 43.64 11.01 12.40
C ALA A 582 43.35 12.42 12.92
#